data_005a8c4304a2dbec294d9c00054400cd
#
_entry.id   005a8c4304a2dbec294d9c00054400cd
#
_cell.length_a   1.000
_cell.length_b   1.000
_cell.length_c   1.000
_cell.angle_alpha   90.00
_cell.angle_beta   90.00
_cell.angle_gamma   90.00
#
_symmetry.space_group_name_H-M   'P 1'
#
loop_
_entity.id
_entity.type
_entity.pdbx_description
1 polymer ?
#
loop_
_entity_poly.entity_id
_entity_poly.type
_entity_poly.pdbx_seq_one_letter_code
_entity_poly.pdbx_strand_id
1 'polypeptide(L)'
;MPGLDPGIHRFRKMDRRVEPGDDACKDPIMATHKLLLLPGDGIGTEVMAEVSRLIDWLNKAGIASFETEHGLVGGAAYDADKVAITDATMALAQASDAVIFGAVGGPKWDGVPYDARPEAGLLRLRKDLGLFANLRPAVCYPALADSSSLKRDVVEGLDIMIVRELTGGVYFGEPKTITDLGNGQKRAVDTQVYDTYEIERIGRVAFDLARKRRNKVTSMEKRNVMKTGVLWNEVITAVHDREYKDVQLDHQLADSGGMNLVKWPKQFDVIVTDNLFGDMLSDIAAMLTGSLGMLPSASLGEVDAKTGKRKSMYEPVHGSAPDIAGKGMANPVAMLASFGMALRYSLDMGALADKLDEAIAAVLAKGLRTADIKSEGTTVISTSQMGEAIVTELQALHA
;
A
#
# COMPACT_ATOMS: atom_id res chain seq x y z
N MET A 1 -12.47 41.81 8.25
CA MET A 1 -11.56 40.89 7.55
C MET A 1 -10.45 40.49 8.50
N PRO A 2 -10.39 39.27 9.03
CA PRO A 2 -9.16 38.67 9.55
C PRO A 2 -8.79 37.44 8.74
N GLY A 3 -7.45 37.24 8.56
CA GLY A 3 -6.85 36.28 7.68
C GLY A 3 -7.05 34.83 8.09
N LEU A 4 -7.13 33.97 7.08
CA LEU A 4 -7.18 32.54 7.20
C LEU A 4 -5.73 32.00 7.33
N ASP A 5 -5.45 31.41 8.48
CA ASP A 5 -4.25 30.63 8.77
C ASP A 5 -4.41 29.22 8.14
N PRO A 6 -3.45 28.71 7.37
CA PRO A 6 -3.52 27.36 6.82
C PRO A 6 -3.15 26.35 7.91
N GLY A 7 -4.17 25.74 8.55
CA GLY A 7 -4.03 24.74 9.61
C GLY A 7 -3.37 23.46 9.14
N ILE A 8 -2.10 23.29 9.50
CA ILE A 8 -1.40 22.00 9.50
C ILE A 8 -2.01 21.16 10.64
N HIS A 9 -2.71 20.09 10.31
CA HIS A 9 -3.28 19.17 11.29
C HIS A 9 -2.18 18.42 12.05
N ARG A 10 -1.83 18.95 13.24
CA ARG A 10 -1.00 18.24 14.22
C ARG A 10 -1.82 17.14 14.89
N PHE A 11 -1.35 15.91 14.82
CA PHE A 11 -1.83 14.81 15.66
C PHE A 11 -1.66 15.15 17.14
N ARG A 12 -2.73 15.02 17.94
CA ARG A 12 -2.72 15.26 19.39
C ARG A 12 -1.86 14.21 20.09
N LYS A 13 -0.81 14.68 20.79
CA LYS A 13 -0.05 13.88 21.78
C LYS A 13 -0.97 13.49 22.94
N MET A 14 -0.99 12.20 23.27
CA MET A 14 -1.48 11.73 24.56
C MET A 14 -0.39 11.93 25.60
N ASP A 15 -0.57 12.92 26.50
CA ASP A 15 0.26 13.13 27.67
C ASP A 15 -0.04 12.04 28.72
N ARG A 16 0.89 11.13 28.95
CA ARG A 16 0.98 10.36 30.19
C ARG A 16 2.13 10.92 31.01
N ARG A 17 1.82 11.67 32.07
CA ARG A 17 2.81 12.00 33.10
C ARG A 17 3.17 10.73 33.85
N VAL A 18 4.44 10.34 33.77
CA VAL A 18 5.09 9.39 34.68
C VAL A 18 6.07 10.19 35.53
N GLU A 19 5.94 10.07 36.85
CA GLU A 19 6.85 10.71 37.81
C GLU A 19 8.25 10.09 37.72
N PRO A 20 9.35 10.85 37.98
CA PRO A 20 10.71 10.35 37.81
C PRO A 20 11.08 9.50 39.04
N GLY A 21 11.20 8.21 38.85
CA GLY A 21 11.96 7.31 39.69
C GLY A 21 13.38 7.23 39.19
N ASP A 22 14.36 7.52 40.07
CA ASP A 22 15.81 7.34 39.87
C ASP A 22 16.11 5.88 39.49
N ASP A 23 16.35 5.64 38.20
CA ASP A 23 17.07 4.45 37.77
C ASP A 23 18.05 4.83 36.63
N ALA A 24 19.29 4.40 36.80
CA ALA A 24 20.44 4.71 36.00
C ALA A 24 20.14 4.56 34.50
N CYS A 25 20.49 5.57 33.69
CA CYS A 25 20.53 5.53 32.24
C CYS A 25 21.22 4.25 31.73
N LYS A 26 20.43 3.24 31.44
CA LYS A 26 20.73 2.29 30.38
C LYS A 26 20.15 2.92 29.12
N ASP A 27 20.98 3.27 28.14
CA ASP A 27 20.53 3.61 26.80
C ASP A 27 19.51 2.54 26.40
N PRO A 28 18.30 2.91 25.97
CA PRO A 28 17.31 1.93 25.55
C PRO A 28 17.93 1.13 24.42
N ILE A 29 18.16 -0.17 24.64
CA ILE A 29 18.61 -1.07 23.56
C ILE A 29 17.59 -0.92 22.45
N MET A 30 17.99 -0.29 21.34
CA MET A 30 17.15 -0.08 20.19
C MET A 30 16.71 -1.45 19.65
N ALA A 31 15.41 -1.69 19.57
CA ALA A 31 14.90 -2.95 19.05
C ALA A 31 15.37 -3.14 17.60
N THR A 32 15.95 -4.30 17.31
CA THR A 32 16.32 -4.66 15.93
C THR A 32 15.13 -5.32 15.24
N HIS A 33 14.76 -4.81 14.07
CA HIS A 33 13.67 -5.34 13.27
C HIS A 33 14.20 -6.15 12.10
N LYS A 34 13.60 -7.31 11.85
CA LYS A 34 13.95 -8.20 10.73
C LYS A 34 13.07 -7.90 9.52
N LEU A 35 13.69 -7.54 8.42
CA LEU A 35 13.04 -7.24 7.16
C LEU A 35 13.42 -8.27 6.09
N LEU A 36 12.43 -8.78 5.36
CA LEU A 36 12.68 -9.54 4.14
C LEU A 36 12.51 -8.61 2.95
N LEU A 37 13.55 -8.47 2.12
CA LEU A 37 13.53 -7.70 0.89
C LEU A 37 13.34 -8.64 -0.29
N LEU A 38 12.27 -8.43 -1.05
CA LEU A 38 11.89 -9.18 -2.24
C LEU A 38 11.82 -8.23 -3.45
N PRO A 39 12.95 -7.92 -4.12
CA PRO A 39 12.95 -6.98 -5.25
C PRO A 39 12.04 -7.41 -6.40
N GLY A 40 11.99 -8.71 -6.72
CA GLY A 40 11.20 -9.26 -7.80
C GLY A 40 11.74 -8.93 -9.18
N ASP A 41 10.88 -8.43 -10.08
CA ASP A 41 11.12 -8.27 -11.50
C ASP A 41 11.15 -6.80 -11.94
N GLY A 42 11.74 -6.57 -13.11
CA GLY A 42 11.69 -5.28 -13.80
C GLY A 42 12.22 -4.12 -12.95
N ILE A 43 11.44 -3.03 -12.83
CA ILE A 43 11.83 -1.87 -12.04
C ILE A 43 11.87 -2.15 -10.53
N GLY A 44 11.30 -3.28 -10.07
CA GLY A 44 11.31 -3.65 -8.65
C GLY A 44 12.71 -3.67 -8.05
N THR A 45 13.72 -4.11 -8.81
CA THR A 45 15.13 -4.10 -8.39
C THR A 45 15.67 -2.68 -8.20
N GLU A 46 15.33 -1.75 -9.09
CA GLU A 46 15.79 -0.36 -9.04
C GLU A 46 15.17 0.41 -7.87
N VAL A 47 13.84 0.28 -7.67
CA VAL A 47 13.15 1.01 -6.59
C VAL A 47 13.48 0.42 -5.22
N MET A 48 13.74 -0.91 -5.12
CA MET A 48 14.19 -1.56 -3.90
C MET A 48 15.59 -1.11 -3.48
N ALA A 49 16.47 -0.84 -4.43
CA ALA A 49 17.81 -0.31 -4.13
C ALA A 49 17.74 1.02 -3.36
N GLU A 50 16.72 1.84 -3.59
CA GLU A 50 16.56 3.12 -2.88
C GLU A 50 16.02 2.91 -1.45
N VAL A 51 15.20 1.88 -1.21
CA VAL A 51 14.84 1.46 0.16
C VAL A 51 16.06 0.92 0.90
N SER A 52 16.88 0.10 0.25
CA SER A 52 18.14 -0.40 0.85
C SER A 52 19.06 0.76 1.23
N ARG A 53 19.21 1.77 0.36
CA ARG A 53 19.95 3.00 0.66
C ARG A 53 19.43 3.71 1.92
N LEU A 54 18.10 3.82 2.04
CA LEU A 54 17.46 4.43 3.21
C LEU A 54 17.72 3.63 4.49
N ILE A 55 17.57 2.30 4.43
CA ILE A 55 17.83 1.38 5.55
C ILE A 55 19.29 1.48 6.00
N ASP A 56 20.25 1.46 5.06
CA ASP A 56 21.68 1.57 5.37
C ASP A 56 22.00 2.89 6.07
N TRP A 57 21.39 4.00 5.61
CA TRP A 57 21.56 5.28 6.27
C TRP A 57 20.97 5.28 7.69
N LEU A 58 19.76 4.78 7.89
CA LEU A 58 19.10 4.70 9.20
C LEU A 58 19.93 3.88 10.21
N ASN A 59 20.43 2.73 9.77
CA ASN A 59 21.32 1.89 10.57
C ASN A 59 22.63 2.63 10.92
N LYS A 60 23.29 3.23 9.94
CA LYS A 60 24.55 3.96 10.11
C LYS A 60 24.43 5.19 11.01
N ALA A 61 23.29 5.88 10.91
CA ALA A 61 23.00 7.06 11.73
C ALA A 61 22.55 6.70 13.16
N GLY A 62 22.33 5.40 13.47
CA GLY A 62 21.81 4.96 14.75
C GLY A 62 20.38 5.40 15.06
N ILE A 63 19.58 5.69 14.02
CA ILE A 63 18.19 6.13 14.15
C ILE A 63 17.26 4.93 14.31
N ALA A 64 17.58 3.83 13.64
CA ALA A 64 16.87 2.55 13.69
C ALA A 64 17.86 1.41 13.52
N SER A 65 17.45 0.18 13.89
CA SER A 65 18.25 -1.03 13.71
C SER A 65 17.45 -2.03 12.89
N PHE A 66 17.91 -2.33 11.68
CA PHE A 66 17.29 -3.28 10.76
C PHE A 66 18.29 -4.38 10.38
N GLU A 67 17.87 -5.63 10.52
CA GLU A 67 18.49 -6.79 9.88
C GLU A 67 17.72 -7.10 8.61
N THR A 68 18.41 -7.15 7.46
CA THR A 68 17.78 -7.41 6.16
C THR A 68 18.18 -8.77 5.63
N GLU A 69 17.19 -9.53 5.18
CA GLU A 69 17.37 -10.75 4.39
C GLU A 69 16.83 -10.54 2.98
N HIS A 70 17.35 -11.28 2.01
CA HIS A 70 16.95 -11.19 0.62
C HIS A 70 16.40 -12.52 0.13
N GLY A 71 15.34 -12.46 -0.68
CA GLY A 71 14.76 -13.63 -1.33
C GLY A 71 14.40 -13.36 -2.78
N LEU A 72 14.18 -14.43 -3.54
CA LEU A 72 13.68 -14.37 -4.90
C LEU A 72 12.17 -14.55 -4.90
N VAL A 73 11.50 -13.80 -5.77
CA VAL A 73 10.05 -13.90 -6.03
C VAL A 73 9.76 -13.54 -7.47
N GLY A 74 8.63 -14.02 -7.97
CA GLY A 74 8.17 -13.71 -9.32
C GLY A 74 8.96 -14.42 -10.41
N GLY A 75 9.20 -13.72 -11.50
CA GLY A 75 9.96 -14.24 -12.63
C GLY A 75 11.42 -14.54 -12.30
N ALA A 76 12.03 -13.75 -11.41
CA ALA A 76 13.39 -14.01 -10.94
C ALA A 76 13.49 -15.35 -10.21
N ALA A 77 12.51 -15.70 -9.36
CA ALA A 77 12.44 -17.01 -8.71
C ALA A 77 12.17 -18.13 -9.72
N TYR A 78 11.27 -17.90 -10.68
CA TYR A 78 11.00 -18.89 -11.72
C TYR A 78 12.23 -19.19 -12.58
N ASP A 79 13.03 -18.19 -12.91
CA ASP A 79 14.25 -18.40 -13.68
C ASP A 79 15.26 -19.27 -12.92
N ALA A 80 15.38 -19.06 -11.61
CA ALA A 80 16.31 -19.82 -10.76
C ALA A 80 15.78 -21.21 -10.39
N ASP A 81 14.54 -21.29 -9.89
CA ASP A 81 14.01 -22.46 -9.16
C ASP A 81 12.78 -23.09 -9.82
N LYS A 82 12.29 -22.55 -10.95
CA LYS A 82 11.07 -22.99 -11.67
C LYS A 82 9.77 -22.87 -10.88
N VAL A 83 9.78 -22.07 -9.81
CA VAL A 83 8.61 -21.70 -9.00
C VAL A 83 8.59 -20.19 -8.79
N ALA A 84 7.40 -19.62 -8.64
CA ALA A 84 7.27 -18.16 -8.44
C ALA A 84 7.77 -17.68 -7.06
N ILE A 85 7.87 -18.58 -6.09
CA ILE A 85 8.47 -18.37 -4.77
C ILE A 85 8.79 -19.73 -4.13
N THR A 86 9.94 -19.86 -3.49
CA THR A 86 10.36 -21.11 -2.82
C THR A 86 9.80 -21.19 -1.40
N ASP A 87 9.73 -22.42 -0.84
CA ASP A 87 9.36 -22.61 0.58
C ASP A 87 10.40 -21.97 1.53
N ALA A 88 11.68 -21.92 1.12
CA ALA A 88 12.72 -21.23 1.88
C ALA A 88 12.43 -19.72 2.00
N THR A 89 12.09 -19.07 0.88
CA THR A 89 11.69 -17.65 0.89
C THR A 89 10.42 -17.42 1.71
N MET A 90 9.44 -18.35 1.64
CA MET A 90 8.24 -18.28 2.47
C MET A 90 8.56 -18.40 3.97
N ALA A 91 9.51 -19.26 4.35
CA ALA A 91 9.95 -19.38 5.74
C ALA A 91 10.60 -18.08 6.25
N LEU A 92 11.42 -17.41 5.43
CA LEU A 92 11.97 -16.08 5.75
C LEU A 92 10.85 -15.03 5.92
N ALA A 93 9.85 -15.03 5.04
CA ALA A 93 8.70 -14.14 5.15
C ALA A 93 7.90 -14.37 6.44
N GLN A 94 7.75 -15.63 6.86
CA GLN A 94 7.12 -15.97 8.13
C GLN A 94 7.94 -15.53 9.36
N ALA A 95 9.27 -15.51 9.25
CA ALA A 95 10.17 -15.15 10.34
C ALA A 95 10.42 -13.64 10.47
N SER A 96 10.17 -12.86 9.43
CA SER A 96 10.40 -11.41 9.42
C SER A 96 9.29 -10.62 10.12
N ASP A 97 9.63 -9.42 10.61
CA ASP A 97 8.68 -8.45 11.17
C ASP A 97 7.88 -7.76 10.04
N ALA A 98 8.49 -7.58 8.87
CA ALA A 98 7.82 -7.06 7.68
C ALA A 98 8.50 -7.58 6.39
N VAL A 99 7.70 -7.78 5.35
CA VAL A 99 8.17 -8.06 3.99
C VAL A 99 8.10 -6.77 3.18
N ILE A 100 9.20 -6.39 2.55
CA ILE A 100 9.28 -5.27 1.61
C ILE A 100 9.39 -5.85 0.21
N PHE A 101 8.39 -5.56 -0.63
CA PHE A 101 8.20 -6.22 -1.91
C PHE A 101 8.27 -5.20 -3.05
N GLY A 102 9.05 -5.48 -4.08
CA GLY A 102 9.21 -4.56 -5.22
C GLY A 102 8.07 -4.71 -6.24
N ALA A 103 8.28 -5.54 -7.25
CA ALA A 103 7.27 -5.81 -8.29
C ALA A 103 7.49 -7.17 -8.91
N VAL A 104 6.45 -7.74 -9.54
CA VAL A 104 6.56 -9.02 -10.27
C VAL A 104 5.86 -8.94 -11.62
N GLY A 105 6.24 -9.85 -12.51
CA GLY A 105 5.63 -10.01 -13.82
C GLY A 105 6.46 -9.47 -14.97
N GLY A 106 6.02 -9.80 -16.16
CA GLY A 106 6.61 -9.34 -17.42
C GLY A 106 6.38 -10.32 -18.56
N PRO A 107 6.43 -9.86 -19.82
CA PRO A 107 6.09 -10.66 -21.00
C PRO A 107 7.01 -11.90 -21.20
N LYS A 108 8.19 -11.88 -20.58
CA LYS A 108 9.13 -13.03 -20.61
C LYS A 108 8.48 -14.31 -20.07
N TRP A 109 7.53 -14.21 -19.14
CA TRP A 109 6.91 -15.35 -18.45
C TRP A 109 5.45 -15.61 -18.86
N ASP A 110 4.95 -14.98 -19.94
CA ASP A 110 3.57 -15.20 -20.43
C ASP A 110 3.30 -16.66 -20.81
N GLY A 111 4.35 -17.36 -21.29
CA GLY A 111 4.28 -18.75 -21.73
C GLY A 111 4.45 -19.80 -20.64
N VAL A 112 4.70 -19.42 -19.37
CA VAL A 112 4.87 -20.39 -18.27
C VAL A 112 3.52 -20.91 -17.78
N PRO A 113 3.46 -22.12 -17.14
CA PRO A 113 2.22 -22.63 -16.54
C PRO A 113 1.57 -21.62 -15.61
N TYR A 114 0.25 -21.56 -15.60
CA TYR A 114 -0.52 -20.56 -14.84
C TYR A 114 -0.10 -20.48 -13.37
N ASP A 115 0.06 -21.63 -12.71
CA ASP A 115 0.43 -21.73 -11.28
C ASP A 115 1.89 -21.38 -11.00
N ALA A 116 2.71 -21.19 -12.03
CA ALA A 116 4.12 -20.81 -11.93
C ALA A 116 4.40 -19.39 -12.45
N ARG A 117 3.36 -18.66 -12.86
CA ARG A 117 3.50 -17.25 -13.28
C ARG A 117 4.02 -16.39 -12.12
N PRO A 118 4.74 -15.32 -12.42
CA PRO A 118 5.30 -14.42 -11.40
C PRO A 118 4.28 -13.99 -10.31
N GLU A 119 3.05 -13.70 -10.71
CA GLU A 119 1.96 -13.27 -9.83
C GLU A 119 1.57 -14.33 -8.79
N ALA A 120 1.78 -15.62 -9.09
CA ALA A 120 1.48 -16.72 -8.16
C ALA A 120 2.32 -16.61 -6.86
N GLY A 121 3.55 -16.09 -6.94
CA GLY A 121 4.39 -15.83 -5.77
C GLY A 121 3.80 -14.76 -4.85
N LEU A 122 3.29 -13.69 -5.42
CA LEU A 122 2.61 -12.62 -4.68
C LEU A 122 1.32 -13.12 -4.02
N LEU A 123 0.49 -13.86 -4.77
CA LEU A 123 -0.76 -14.43 -4.25
C LEU A 123 -0.48 -15.43 -3.12
N ARG A 124 0.57 -16.25 -3.24
CA ARG A 124 1.00 -17.16 -2.17
C ARG A 124 1.41 -16.41 -0.90
N LEU A 125 2.22 -15.35 -1.01
CA LEU A 125 2.60 -14.50 0.14
C LEU A 125 1.36 -13.95 0.84
N ARG A 126 0.42 -13.37 0.10
CA ARG A 126 -0.82 -12.80 0.65
C ARG A 126 -1.65 -13.84 1.40
N LYS A 127 -1.79 -15.03 0.80
CA LYS A 127 -2.57 -16.13 1.37
C LYS A 127 -1.90 -16.73 2.60
N ASP A 128 -0.64 -17.14 2.50
CA ASP A 128 0.06 -17.89 3.55
C ASP A 128 0.42 -17.02 4.76
N LEU A 129 0.57 -15.70 4.58
CA LEU A 129 0.73 -14.73 5.66
C LEU A 129 -0.62 -14.18 6.17
N GLY A 130 -1.74 -14.57 5.58
CA GLY A 130 -3.08 -14.11 5.98
C GLY A 130 -3.29 -12.60 5.83
N LEU A 131 -2.74 -11.99 4.78
CA LEU A 131 -2.76 -10.53 4.55
C LEU A 131 -4.10 -10.10 3.96
N PHE A 132 -5.10 -9.90 4.80
CA PHE A 132 -6.47 -9.65 4.34
C PHE A 132 -6.78 -8.16 4.09
N ALA A 133 -6.08 -7.23 4.76
CA ALA A 133 -6.36 -5.81 4.67
C ALA A 133 -5.29 -5.09 3.83
N ASN A 134 -5.63 -4.69 2.62
CA ASN A 134 -4.75 -3.91 1.78
C ASN A 134 -5.12 -2.42 1.87
N LEU A 135 -4.19 -1.63 2.37
CA LEU A 135 -4.30 -0.19 2.53
C LEU A 135 -3.63 0.51 1.35
N ARG A 136 -4.36 1.31 0.61
CA ARG A 136 -3.90 2.08 -0.55
C ARG A 136 -4.24 3.55 -0.37
N PRO A 137 -3.34 4.37 0.20
CA PRO A 137 -3.55 5.81 0.30
C PRO A 137 -3.40 6.48 -1.07
N ALA A 138 -4.33 7.37 -1.42
CA ALA A 138 -4.24 8.24 -2.58
C ALA A 138 -4.15 9.69 -2.09
N VAL A 139 -2.93 10.21 -2.04
CA VAL A 139 -2.61 11.56 -1.55
C VAL A 139 -2.09 12.39 -2.71
N CYS A 140 -2.69 13.54 -2.96
CA CYS A 140 -2.19 14.50 -3.93
C CYS A 140 -1.25 15.50 -3.24
N TYR A 141 0.04 15.38 -3.50
CA TYR A 141 1.02 16.36 -3.05
C TYR A 141 0.76 17.72 -3.72
N PRO A 142 0.78 18.86 -2.99
CA PRO A 142 0.53 20.18 -3.57
C PRO A 142 1.41 20.49 -4.80
N ALA A 143 2.66 20.04 -4.77
CA ALA A 143 3.63 20.20 -5.86
C ALA A 143 3.32 19.35 -7.10
N LEU A 144 2.40 18.38 -7.03
CA LEU A 144 1.99 17.51 -8.13
C LEU A 144 0.55 17.76 -8.61
N ALA A 145 -0.17 18.70 -8.02
CA ALA A 145 -1.57 18.96 -8.39
C ALA A 145 -1.73 19.27 -9.88
N ASP A 146 -0.75 19.92 -10.51
CA ASP A 146 -0.74 20.24 -11.93
C ASP A 146 -0.28 19.05 -12.81
N SER A 147 0.23 17.98 -12.23
CA SER A 147 0.60 16.73 -12.95
C SER A 147 -0.58 15.77 -13.10
N SER A 148 -1.68 16.02 -12.40
CA SER A 148 -2.91 15.24 -12.53
C SER A 148 -3.57 15.50 -13.90
N SER A 149 -4.26 14.47 -14.42
CA SER A 149 -5.12 14.64 -15.61
C SER A 149 -6.41 15.43 -15.34
N LEU A 150 -6.73 15.65 -14.05
CA LEU A 150 -7.87 16.44 -13.62
C LEU A 150 -7.48 17.87 -13.28
N LYS A 151 -8.48 18.75 -13.20
CA LYS A 151 -8.26 20.12 -12.78
C LYS A 151 -7.70 20.20 -11.37
N ARG A 152 -6.82 21.17 -11.13
CA ARG A 152 -6.16 21.37 -9.83
C ARG A 152 -7.15 21.47 -8.65
N ASP A 153 -8.25 22.22 -8.83
CA ASP A 153 -9.28 22.39 -7.80
C ASP A 153 -10.00 21.10 -7.40
N VAL A 154 -10.00 20.09 -8.28
CA VAL A 154 -10.54 18.76 -7.98
C VAL A 154 -9.59 17.93 -7.10
N VAL A 155 -8.27 18.01 -7.35
CA VAL A 155 -7.28 17.10 -6.75
C VAL A 155 -6.44 17.73 -5.64
N GLU A 156 -6.26 19.04 -5.59
CA GLU A 156 -5.45 19.70 -4.57
C GLU A 156 -5.97 19.42 -3.15
N GLY A 157 -5.10 18.91 -2.28
CA GLY A 157 -5.46 18.52 -0.92
C GLY A 157 -6.25 17.21 -0.82
N LEU A 158 -6.24 16.39 -1.88
CA LEU A 158 -6.83 15.06 -1.86
C LEU A 158 -6.05 14.16 -0.90
N ASP A 159 -6.79 13.47 -0.03
CA ASP A 159 -6.28 12.46 0.88
C ASP A 159 -7.38 11.41 1.11
N ILE A 160 -7.30 10.29 0.41
CA ILE A 160 -8.24 9.16 0.49
C ILE A 160 -7.47 7.92 0.91
N MET A 161 -8.05 7.12 1.80
CA MET A 161 -7.56 5.79 2.13
C MET A 161 -8.51 4.73 1.56
N ILE A 162 -8.04 3.90 0.63
CA ILE A 162 -8.79 2.74 0.14
C ILE A 162 -8.37 1.51 0.94
N VAL A 163 -9.35 0.85 1.55
CA VAL A 163 -9.21 -0.38 2.33
C VAL A 163 -9.84 -1.50 1.51
N ARG A 164 -8.98 -2.27 0.82
CA ARG A 164 -9.35 -3.38 -0.04
C ARG A 164 -9.26 -4.68 0.74
N GLU A 165 -10.33 -5.47 0.76
CA GLU A 165 -10.24 -6.87 1.18
C GLU A 165 -9.38 -7.64 0.16
N LEU A 166 -8.41 -8.47 0.62
CA LEU A 166 -7.35 -8.95 -0.26
C LEU A 166 -7.30 -10.48 -0.41
N THR A 167 -7.99 -11.24 0.44
CA THR A 167 -7.85 -12.70 0.52
C THR A 167 -9.11 -13.47 0.12
N GLY A 168 -10.19 -12.77 -0.19
CA GLY A 168 -11.45 -13.33 -0.66
C GLY A 168 -11.81 -12.93 -2.10
N GLY A 169 -13.06 -13.09 -2.41
CA GLY A 169 -13.66 -12.66 -3.68
C GLY A 169 -13.25 -13.51 -4.88
N VAL A 170 -13.32 -12.91 -6.07
CA VAL A 170 -13.10 -13.60 -7.34
C VAL A 170 -11.63 -14.02 -7.54
N TYR A 171 -10.67 -13.39 -6.84
CA TYR A 171 -9.26 -13.75 -6.93
C TYR A 171 -8.94 -15.10 -6.29
N PHE A 172 -9.73 -15.53 -5.30
CA PHE A 172 -9.48 -16.76 -4.52
C PHE A 172 -10.65 -17.73 -4.50
N GLY A 173 -11.84 -17.33 -4.99
CA GLY A 173 -13.02 -18.16 -5.01
C GLY A 173 -12.90 -19.34 -5.99
N GLU A 174 -13.45 -20.48 -5.62
CA GLU A 174 -13.51 -21.70 -6.43
C GLU A 174 -14.98 -22.05 -6.76
N PRO A 175 -15.26 -22.69 -7.90
CA PRO A 175 -14.32 -23.15 -8.93
C PRO A 175 -13.85 -22.03 -9.87
N LYS A 176 -12.60 -22.16 -10.35
CA LYS A 176 -12.02 -21.42 -11.47
C LYS A 176 -11.70 -22.40 -12.58
N THR A 177 -12.48 -22.37 -13.66
CA THR A 177 -12.36 -23.41 -14.69
C THR A 177 -12.57 -22.86 -16.09
N ILE A 178 -11.91 -23.49 -17.06
CA ILE A 178 -12.26 -23.39 -18.48
C ILE A 178 -12.63 -24.79 -18.96
N THR A 179 -13.91 -25.01 -19.27
CA THR A 179 -14.46 -26.27 -19.72
C THR A 179 -14.70 -26.23 -21.22
N ASP A 180 -14.25 -27.26 -21.94
CA ASP A 180 -14.56 -27.45 -23.35
C ASP A 180 -16.01 -27.97 -23.46
N LEU A 181 -16.85 -27.28 -24.22
CA LEU A 181 -18.25 -27.64 -24.47
C LEU A 181 -18.42 -28.42 -25.79
N GLY A 182 -17.34 -28.69 -26.53
CA GLY A 182 -17.36 -29.25 -27.86
C GLY A 182 -17.59 -28.20 -28.96
N ASN A 183 -17.40 -28.62 -30.21
CA ASN A 183 -17.57 -27.75 -31.40
C ASN A 183 -16.78 -26.44 -31.35
N GLY A 184 -15.63 -26.41 -30.69
CA GLY A 184 -14.78 -25.22 -30.53
C GLY A 184 -15.30 -24.20 -29.52
N GLN A 185 -16.36 -24.50 -28.78
CA GLN A 185 -16.92 -23.62 -27.74
C GLN A 185 -16.35 -23.98 -26.37
N LYS A 186 -16.09 -22.96 -25.54
CA LYS A 186 -15.60 -23.10 -24.17
C LYS A 186 -16.45 -22.28 -23.21
N ARG A 187 -16.51 -22.73 -21.96
CA ARG A 187 -17.10 -22.01 -20.82
C ARG A 187 -16.02 -21.69 -19.81
N ALA A 188 -15.88 -20.43 -19.45
CA ALA A 188 -15.06 -20.02 -18.31
C ALA A 188 -15.94 -19.67 -17.11
N VAL A 189 -15.48 -20.03 -15.91
CA VAL A 189 -16.13 -19.71 -14.65
C VAL A 189 -15.08 -19.19 -13.69
N ASP A 190 -15.36 -18.01 -13.10
CA ASP A 190 -14.67 -17.47 -11.93
C ASP A 190 -15.71 -17.23 -10.84
N THR A 191 -15.44 -17.67 -9.62
CA THR A 191 -16.39 -17.62 -8.51
C THR A 191 -16.03 -16.53 -7.52
N GLN A 192 -16.97 -15.62 -7.23
CA GLN A 192 -16.82 -14.64 -6.17
C GLN A 192 -17.49 -15.15 -4.89
N VAL A 193 -16.68 -15.32 -3.84
CA VAL A 193 -17.13 -15.81 -2.53
C VAL A 193 -16.66 -14.87 -1.43
N TYR A 194 -17.55 -14.56 -0.49
CA TYR A 194 -17.24 -13.86 0.75
C TYR A 194 -18.02 -14.49 1.90
N ASP A 195 -17.33 -14.76 2.98
CA ASP A 195 -17.92 -15.13 4.26
C ASP A 195 -18.08 -13.90 5.16
N THR A 196 -19.03 -13.98 6.10
CA THR A 196 -19.34 -12.87 7.01
C THR A 196 -18.11 -12.37 7.77
N TYR A 197 -17.25 -13.28 8.27
CA TYR A 197 -16.06 -12.91 9.05
C TYR A 197 -15.05 -12.10 8.24
N GLU A 198 -14.94 -12.35 6.93
CA GLU A 198 -14.02 -11.60 6.04
C GLU A 198 -14.46 -10.15 5.90
N ILE A 199 -15.77 -9.93 5.73
CA ILE A 199 -16.37 -8.61 5.62
C ILE A 199 -16.31 -7.88 6.97
N GLU A 200 -16.57 -8.56 8.08
CA GLU A 200 -16.49 -7.97 9.42
C GLU A 200 -15.08 -7.47 9.74
N ARG A 201 -14.05 -8.32 9.51
CA ARG A 201 -12.67 -7.93 9.85
C ARG A 201 -12.17 -6.75 9.02
N ILE A 202 -12.48 -6.68 7.72
CA ILE A 202 -12.07 -5.55 6.89
C ILE A 202 -12.87 -4.28 7.22
N GLY A 203 -14.15 -4.43 7.57
CA GLY A 203 -14.99 -3.33 8.04
C GLY A 203 -14.39 -2.67 9.30
N ARG A 204 -13.99 -3.48 10.30
CA ARG A 204 -13.34 -2.96 11.52
C ARG A 204 -12.06 -2.19 11.21
N VAL A 205 -11.22 -2.69 10.30
CA VAL A 205 -10.01 -1.97 9.87
C VAL A 205 -10.36 -0.60 9.28
N ALA A 206 -11.38 -0.53 8.43
CA ALA A 206 -11.80 0.73 7.81
C ALA A 206 -12.36 1.72 8.83
N PHE A 207 -13.19 1.28 9.77
CA PHE A 207 -13.75 2.14 10.81
C PHE A 207 -12.68 2.62 11.79
N ASP A 208 -11.74 1.77 12.20
CA ASP A 208 -10.63 2.16 13.08
C ASP A 208 -9.70 3.18 12.42
N LEU A 209 -9.47 3.06 11.12
CA LEU A 209 -8.74 4.06 10.34
C LEU A 209 -9.52 5.38 10.25
N ALA A 210 -10.83 5.34 10.01
CA ALA A 210 -11.66 6.53 9.91
C ALA A 210 -11.65 7.36 11.20
N ARG A 211 -11.68 6.70 12.37
CA ARG A 211 -11.56 7.38 13.70
C ARG A 211 -10.26 8.18 13.85
N LYS A 212 -9.19 7.78 13.13
CA LYS A 212 -7.89 8.47 13.13
C LYS A 212 -7.77 9.52 12.03
N ARG A 213 -8.79 9.64 11.18
CA ARG A 213 -8.85 10.53 10.02
C ARG A 213 -10.06 11.49 10.13
N ARG A 214 -10.86 11.63 9.08
CA ARG A 214 -12.02 12.54 9.06
C ARG A 214 -13.34 11.90 9.51
N ASN A 215 -13.24 10.73 10.12
CA ASN A 215 -14.34 10.00 10.77
C ASN A 215 -15.49 9.61 9.81
N LYS A 216 -15.14 9.27 8.54
CA LYS A 216 -16.10 8.86 7.53
C LYS A 216 -15.64 7.60 6.78
N VAL A 217 -16.54 6.62 6.65
CA VAL A 217 -16.36 5.43 5.80
C VAL A 217 -17.41 5.44 4.69
N THR A 218 -16.96 5.21 3.45
CA THR A 218 -17.83 4.91 2.31
C THR A 218 -17.62 3.45 1.91
N SER A 219 -18.63 2.61 2.13
CA SER A 219 -18.62 1.21 1.71
C SER A 219 -19.07 1.09 0.26
N MET A 220 -18.23 0.46 -0.59
CA MET A 220 -18.50 0.31 -2.01
C MET A 220 -18.64 -1.16 -2.39
N GLU A 221 -19.73 -1.51 -3.04
CA GLU A 221 -20.08 -2.86 -3.46
C GLU A 221 -21.10 -2.84 -4.63
N LYS A 222 -21.56 -3.99 -5.08
CA LYS A 222 -22.49 -4.08 -6.23
C LYS A 222 -23.78 -4.86 -5.87
N ARG A 223 -24.44 -4.48 -4.74
CA ARG A 223 -25.62 -5.16 -4.20
C ARG A 223 -26.84 -5.20 -5.14
N ASN A 224 -26.91 -4.29 -6.10
CA ASN A 224 -28.03 -4.26 -7.05
C ASN A 224 -28.02 -5.43 -8.05
N VAL A 225 -26.89 -6.15 -8.20
CA VAL A 225 -26.78 -7.32 -9.11
C VAL A 225 -26.01 -8.50 -8.52
N MET A 226 -25.28 -8.34 -7.40
CA MET A 226 -24.44 -9.37 -6.80
C MET A 226 -24.90 -9.74 -5.39
N LYS A 227 -25.07 -11.02 -5.11
CA LYS A 227 -25.44 -11.52 -3.77
C LYS A 227 -24.31 -11.26 -2.74
N THR A 228 -23.06 -11.37 -3.14
CA THR A 228 -21.91 -10.98 -2.30
C THR A 228 -21.95 -9.52 -1.93
N GLY A 229 -22.40 -8.63 -2.83
CA GLY A 229 -22.62 -7.22 -2.53
C GLY A 229 -23.77 -6.97 -1.55
N VAL A 230 -24.85 -7.77 -1.62
CA VAL A 230 -25.94 -7.71 -0.62
C VAL A 230 -25.41 -8.07 0.76
N LEU A 231 -24.72 -9.21 0.90
CA LEU A 231 -24.13 -9.64 2.16
C LEU A 231 -23.12 -8.61 2.68
N TRP A 232 -22.28 -8.04 1.79
CA TRP A 232 -21.32 -7.00 2.14
C TRP A 232 -21.99 -5.80 2.79
N ASN A 233 -23.04 -5.27 2.15
CA ASN A 233 -23.79 -4.14 2.68
C ASN A 233 -24.42 -4.44 4.05
N GLU A 234 -25.05 -5.60 4.20
CA GLU A 234 -25.68 -6.04 5.46
C GLU A 234 -24.64 -6.14 6.58
N VAL A 235 -23.51 -6.78 6.34
CA VAL A 235 -22.48 -7.02 7.35
C VAL A 235 -21.77 -5.71 7.75
N ILE A 236 -21.37 -4.85 6.80
CA ILE A 236 -20.77 -3.56 7.12
C ILE A 236 -21.72 -2.69 7.94
N THR A 237 -23.00 -2.67 7.58
CA THR A 237 -24.04 -1.93 8.35
C THR A 237 -24.16 -2.50 9.77
N ALA A 238 -24.20 -3.83 9.91
CA ALA A 238 -24.31 -4.48 11.22
C ALA A 238 -23.08 -4.21 12.13
N VAL A 239 -21.88 -4.22 11.58
CA VAL A 239 -20.64 -3.87 12.30
C VAL A 239 -20.69 -2.41 12.75
N HIS A 240 -21.07 -1.48 11.86
CA HIS A 240 -21.23 -0.08 12.17
C HIS A 240 -22.21 0.13 13.33
N ASP A 241 -23.43 -0.43 13.24
CA ASP A 241 -24.48 -0.23 14.21
C ASP A 241 -24.16 -0.84 15.59
N ARG A 242 -23.32 -1.86 15.63
CA ARG A 242 -22.89 -2.52 16.86
C ARG A 242 -21.69 -1.84 17.51
N GLU A 243 -20.68 -1.39 16.72
CA GLU A 243 -19.36 -1.06 17.24
C GLU A 243 -18.87 0.37 16.90
N TYR A 244 -19.47 1.03 15.88
CA TYR A 244 -18.91 2.26 15.28
C TYR A 244 -19.91 3.37 14.99
N LYS A 245 -20.96 3.50 15.81
CA LYS A 245 -22.01 4.54 15.66
C LYS A 245 -21.48 5.98 15.65
N ASP A 246 -20.26 6.19 16.14
CA ASP A 246 -19.55 7.46 16.15
C ASP A 246 -18.90 7.80 14.80
N VAL A 247 -18.79 6.84 13.86
CA VAL A 247 -18.23 7.03 12.52
C VAL A 247 -19.38 7.25 11.53
N GLN A 248 -19.24 8.21 10.63
CA GLN A 248 -20.20 8.39 9.53
C GLN A 248 -20.05 7.23 8.54
N LEU A 249 -21.12 6.48 8.27
CA LEU A 249 -21.17 5.45 7.23
C LEU A 249 -22.03 5.90 6.07
N ASP A 250 -21.50 5.72 4.85
CA ASP A 250 -22.18 5.90 3.58
C ASP A 250 -21.98 4.67 2.69
N HIS A 251 -22.96 4.36 1.82
CA HIS A 251 -22.88 3.24 0.90
C HIS A 251 -23.05 3.73 -0.54
N GLN A 252 -22.15 3.32 -1.41
CA GLN A 252 -22.24 3.61 -2.84
C GLN A 252 -22.06 2.35 -3.67
N LEU A 253 -22.76 2.24 -4.80
CA LEU A 253 -22.45 1.21 -5.79
C LEU A 253 -21.08 1.49 -6.39
N ALA A 254 -20.26 0.46 -6.59
CA ALA A 254 -18.87 0.59 -7.02
C ALA A 254 -18.68 1.40 -8.32
N ASP A 255 -19.59 1.24 -9.29
CA ASP A 255 -19.57 2.04 -10.52
C ASP A 255 -19.86 3.53 -10.27
N SER A 256 -20.83 3.84 -9.40
CA SER A 256 -21.08 5.22 -8.98
C SER A 256 -19.91 5.78 -8.16
N GLY A 257 -19.28 4.94 -7.33
CA GLY A 257 -18.06 5.26 -6.59
C GLY A 257 -16.91 5.65 -7.52
N GLY A 258 -16.68 4.87 -8.59
CA GLY A 258 -15.68 5.17 -9.62
C GLY A 258 -15.94 6.51 -10.32
N MET A 259 -17.20 6.79 -10.69
CA MET A 259 -17.60 8.09 -11.25
C MET A 259 -17.31 9.24 -10.28
N ASN A 260 -17.63 9.05 -9.00
CA ASN A 260 -17.46 10.06 -7.97
C ASN A 260 -16.00 10.27 -7.57
N LEU A 261 -15.14 9.25 -7.65
CA LEU A 261 -13.69 9.42 -7.54
C LEU A 261 -13.13 10.40 -8.55
N VAL A 262 -13.63 10.38 -9.80
CA VAL A 262 -13.21 11.31 -10.84
C VAL A 262 -13.86 12.69 -10.68
N LYS A 263 -15.15 12.74 -10.29
CA LYS A 263 -15.94 13.97 -10.30
C LYS A 263 -15.84 14.78 -9.02
N TRP A 264 -15.86 14.10 -7.86
CA TRP A 264 -15.89 14.71 -6.51
C TRP A 264 -15.07 13.89 -5.51
N PRO A 265 -13.76 13.66 -5.75
CA PRO A 265 -12.96 12.75 -4.91
C PRO A 265 -12.85 13.20 -3.46
N LYS A 266 -12.90 14.49 -3.17
CA LYS A 266 -12.75 15.07 -1.83
C LYS A 266 -13.91 14.72 -0.87
N GLN A 267 -15.01 14.13 -1.36
CA GLN A 267 -16.08 13.63 -0.50
C GLN A 267 -15.69 12.38 0.29
N PHE A 268 -14.67 11.64 -0.19
CA PHE A 268 -14.21 10.39 0.40
C PHE A 268 -13.10 10.63 1.44
N ASP A 269 -13.16 9.89 2.53
CA ASP A 269 -12.10 9.78 3.53
C ASP A 269 -11.53 8.36 3.52
N VAL A 270 -12.29 7.38 4.03
CA VAL A 270 -11.96 5.97 3.95
C VAL A 270 -12.98 5.27 3.06
N ILE A 271 -12.50 4.54 2.07
CA ILE A 271 -13.32 3.66 1.22
C ILE A 271 -13.04 2.22 1.63
N VAL A 272 -14.07 1.44 1.92
CA VAL A 272 -13.95 -0.01 2.15
C VAL A 272 -14.67 -0.76 1.04
N THR A 273 -14.01 -1.77 0.47
CA THR A 273 -14.55 -2.50 -0.68
C THR A 273 -13.92 -3.89 -0.82
N ASP A 274 -14.55 -4.72 -1.65
CA ASP A 274 -14.07 -6.07 -1.95
C ASP A 274 -12.77 -6.08 -2.78
N ASN A 275 -12.27 -7.27 -3.04
CA ASN A 275 -10.99 -7.46 -3.70
C ASN A 275 -10.97 -6.87 -5.12
N LEU A 276 -11.95 -7.20 -5.96
CA LEU A 276 -11.98 -6.78 -7.36
C LEU A 276 -12.23 -5.28 -7.50
N PHE A 277 -13.26 -4.75 -6.85
CA PHE A 277 -13.57 -3.34 -6.92
C PHE A 277 -12.48 -2.49 -6.24
N GLY A 278 -11.85 -3.01 -5.18
CA GLY A 278 -10.74 -2.34 -4.51
C GLY A 278 -9.52 -2.16 -5.41
N ASP A 279 -9.22 -3.15 -6.25
CA ASP A 279 -8.18 -3.04 -7.27
C ASP A 279 -8.50 -1.94 -8.28
N MET A 280 -9.65 -2.04 -8.92
CA MET A 280 -10.07 -1.08 -9.95
C MET A 280 -10.20 0.35 -9.43
N LEU A 281 -10.82 0.53 -8.26
CA LEU A 281 -11.04 1.86 -7.68
C LEU A 281 -9.74 2.52 -7.21
N SER A 282 -8.78 1.74 -6.72
CA SER A 282 -7.48 2.28 -6.34
C SER A 282 -6.64 2.69 -7.55
N ASP A 283 -6.74 1.99 -8.68
CA ASP A 283 -6.08 2.40 -9.92
C ASP A 283 -6.69 3.69 -10.49
N ILE A 284 -8.02 3.86 -10.38
CA ILE A 284 -8.68 5.13 -10.70
C ILE A 284 -8.15 6.23 -9.77
N ALA A 285 -8.07 5.97 -8.46
CA ALA A 285 -7.58 6.93 -7.48
C ALA A 285 -6.11 7.30 -7.71
N ALA A 286 -5.30 6.35 -8.23
CA ALA A 286 -3.92 6.59 -8.62
C ALA A 286 -3.78 7.72 -9.64
N MET A 287 -4.65 7.74 -10.62
CA MET A 287 -4.61 8.77 -11.67
C MET A 287 -4.96 10.17 -11.15
N LEU A 288 -5.64 10.27 -10.00
CA LEU A 288 -5.90 11.56 -9.35
C LEU A 288 -4.60 12.18 -8.80
N THR A 289 -3.63 11.35 -8.43
CA THR A 289 -2.35 11.80 -7.85
C THR A 289 -1.25 12.07 -8.89
N GLY A 290 -1.52 11.73 -10.15
CA GLY A 290 -0.64 12.01 -11.28
C GLY A 290 0.21 10.85 -11.77
N SER A 291 0.51 9.84 -10.93
CA SER A 291 1.28 8.65 -11.34
C SER A 291 1.10 7.48 -10.36
N LEU A 292 1.08 6.25 -10.89
CA LEU A 292 1.19 5.02 -10.09
C LEU A 292 2.48 4.96 -9.27
N GLY A 293 3.56 5.60 -9.75
CA GLY A 293 4.84 5.71 -9.04
C GLY A 293 4.79 6.52 -7.74
N MET A 294 3.63 7.11 -7.42
CA MET A 294 3.40 7.86 -6.19
C MET A 294 2.58 7.10 -5.14
N LEU A 295 2.03 5.92 -5.48
CA LEU A 295 1.10 5.20 -4.61
C LEU A 295 1.76 4.05 -3.87
N PRO A 296 1.93 4.19 -2.55
CA PRO A 296 2.33 3.07 -1.69
C PRO A 296 1.16 2.15 -1.39
N SER A 297 1.46 0.95 -0.92
CA SER A 297 0.46 0.09 -0.29
C SER A 297 1.02 -0.74 0.88
N ALA A 298 0.11 -1.14 1.77
CA ALA A 298 0.38 -2.05 2.87
C ALA A 298 -0.63 -3.18 2.85
N SER A 299 -0.16 -4.42 2.90
CA SER A 299 -1.00 -5.61 3.05
C SER A 299 -0.80 -6.16 4.46
N LEU A 300 -1.86 -6.15 5.28
CA LEU A 300 -1.80 -6.40 6.70
C LEU A 300 -2.61 -7.65 7.08
N GLY A 301 -2.02 -8.50 7.92
CA GLY A 301 -2.68 -9.60 8.57
C GLY A 301 -3.37 -9.21 9.88
N GLU A 302 -3.95 -10.17 10.56
CA GLU A 302 -4.51 -9.99 11.90
C GLU A 302 -3.41 -9.71 12.91
N VAL A 303 -3.74 -8.95 13.95
CA VAL A 303 -2.85 -8.73 15.09
C VAL A 303 -2.88 -9.97 15.97
N ASP A 304 -1.72 -10.59 16.17
CA ASP A 304 -1.59 -11.68 17.13
C ASP A 304 -1.82 -11.14 18.56
N ALA A 305 -2.84 -11.66 19.22
CA ALA A 305 -3.26 -11.17 20.54
C ALA A 305 -2.20 -11.37 21.65
N LYS A 306 -1.24 -12.27 21.46
CA LYS A 306 -0.18 -12.55 22.44
C LYS A 306 1.02 -11.63 22.28
N THR A 307 1.39 -11.33 21.02
CA THR A 307 2.62 -10.58 20.72
C THR A 307 2.33 -9.12 20.38
N GLY A 308 1.09 -8.78 20.04
CA GLY A 308 0.71 -7.45 19.50
C GLY A 308 1.22 -7.19 18.09
N LYS A 309 1.96 -8.14 17.49
CA LYS A 309 2.51 -8.04 16.14
C LYS A 309 1.56 -8.62 15.10
N ARG A 310 1.72 -8.21 13.84
CA ARG A 310 1.01 -8.76 12.68
C ARG A 310 1.97 -9.12 11.57
N LYS A 311 1.60 -10.07 10.72
CA LYS A 311 2.28 -10.27 9.44
C LYS A 311 1.90 -9.14 8.50
N SER A 312 2.86 -8.70 7.70
CA SER A 312 2.66 -7.56 6.82
C SER A 312 3.60 -7.60 5.62
N MET A 313 3.14 -7.03 4.52
CA MET A 313 3.91 -6.83 3.31
C MET A 313 3.62 -5.43 2.76
N TYR A 314 4.66 -4.76 2.28
CA TYR A 314 4.62 -3.39 1.80
C TYR A 314 5.16 -3.34 0.39
N GLU A 315 4.35 -2.87 -0.53
CA GLU A 315 4.64 -2.88 -1.96
C GLU A 315 4.10 -1.61 -2.64
N PRO A 316 4.75 -1.07 -3.67
CA PRO A 316 4.14 -0.05 -4.50
C PRO A 316 2.94 -0.63 -5.26
N VAL A 317 1.99 0.23 -5.63
CA VAL A 317 0.81 -0.21 -6.42
C VAL A 317 1.19 -0.54 -7.87
N HIS A 318 2.25 0.10 -8.40
CA HIS A 318 2.72 -0.15 -9.77
C HIS A 318 3.29 -1.57 -9.96
N GLY A 319 3.22 -2.08 -11.19
CA GLY A 319 3.85 -3.34 -11.59
C GLY A 319 5.35 -3.21 -11.92
N SER A 320 5.88 -4.21 -12.62
CA SER A 320 7.30 -4.34 -12.97
C SER A 320 7.78 -3.41 -14.09
N ALA A 321 6.88 -2.76 -14.84
CA ALA A 321 7.16 -1.84 -15.95
C ALA A 321 8.37 -2.26 -16.82
N PRO A 322 8.29 -3.41 -17.52
CA PRO A 322 9.44 -4.02 -18.23
C PRO A 322 10.01 -3.13 -19.34
N ASP A 323 9.22 -2.20 -19.86
CA ASP A 323 9.61 -1.24 -20.90
C ASP A 323 10.64 -0.21 -20.43
N ILE A 324 10.66 0.12 -19.14
CA ILE A 324 11.62 1.07 -18.53
C ILE A 324 12.62 0.42 -17.58
N ALA A 325 12.52 -0.89 -17.35
CA ALA A 325 13.42 -1.63 -16.47
C ALA A 325 14.89 -1.51 -16.93
N GLY A 326 15.80 -1.30 -15.99
CA GLY A 326 17.24 -1.14 -16.23
C GLY A 326 17.64 0.24 -16.78
N LYS A 327 16.70 1.17 -16.96
CA LYS A 327 16.98 2.51 -17.51
C LYS A 327 17.20 3.60 -16.45
N GLY A 328 17.03 3.29 -15.17
CA GLY A 328 17.17 4.25 -14.08
C GLY A 328 16.14 5.38 -14.12
N MET A 329 14.96 5.12 -14.69
CA MET A 329 13.90 6.12 -14.90
C MET A 329 12.70 5.92 -13.97
N ALA A 330 12.61 4.78 -13.30
CA ALA A 330 11.50 4.45 -12.42
C ALA A 330 11.39 5.45 -11.26
N ASN A 331 10.16 5.78 -10.87
CA ASN A 331 9.89 6.61 -9.71
C ASN A 331 9.98 5.76 -8.42
N PRO A 332 10.91 6.01 -7.50
CA PRO A 332 11.05 5.21 -6.28
C PRO A 332 10.14 5.67 -5.14
N VAL A 333 9.36 6.75 -5.31
CA VAL A 333 8.60 7.37 -4.23
C VAL A 333 7.56 6.42 -3.66
N ALA A 334 6.82 5.69 -4.52
CA ALA A 334 5.84 4.71 -4.04
C ALA A 334 6.48 3.61 -3.16
N MET A 335 7.67 3.15 -3.53
CA MET A 335 8.40 2.12 -2.77
C MET A 335 8.92 2.67 -1.43
N LEU A 336 9.51 3.87 -1.42
CA LEU A 336 9.96 4.55 -0.21
C LEU A 336 8.79 4.87 0.73
N ALA A 337 7.66 5.34 0.19
CA ALA A 337 6.46 5.60 0.96
C ALA A 337 5.82 4.28 1.49
N SER A 338 5.91 3.16 0.73
CA SER A 338 5.52 1.82 1.23
C SER A 338 6.39 1.40 2.42
N PHE A 339 7.69 1.66 2.38
CA PHE A 339 8.55 1.47 3.55
C PHE A 339 8.16 2.41 4.71
N GLY A 340 7.75 3.65 4.43
CA GLY A 340 7.15 4.56 5.42
C GLY A 340 5.91 3.97 6.08
N MET A 341 5.05 3.28 5.31
CA MET A 341 3.93 2.54 5.87
C MET A 341 4.39 1.37 6.77
N ALA A 342 5.50 0.68 6.43
CA ALA A 342 6.07 -0.36 7.31
C ALA A 342 6.51 0.23 8.66
N LEU A 343 7.22 1.36 8.62
CA LEU A 343 7.61 2.10 9.82
C LEU A 343 6.41 2.43 10.71
N ARG A 344 5.29 2.85 10.10
CA ARG A 344 4.07 3.28 10.80
C ARG A 344 3.23 2.14 11.34
N TYR A 345 3.00 1.07 10.54
CA TYR A 345 1.99 0.06 10.84
C TYR A 345 2.53 -1.22 11.46
N SER A 346 3.83 -1.50 11.32
CA SER A 346 4.44 -2.76 11.82
C SER A 346 5.63 -2.56 12.75
N LEU A 347 6.33 -1.43 12.66
CA LEU A 347 7.60 -1.24 13.34
C LEU A 347 7.54 -0.19 14.48
N ASP A 348 6.35 0.37 14.74
CA ASP A 348 6.09 1.38 15.78
C ASP A 348 6.98 2.65 15.66
N MET A 349 7.36 3.00 14.45
CA MET A 349 8.21 4.15 14.13
C MET A 349 7.44 5.26 13.39
N GLY A 350 6.22 5.58 13.86
CA GLY A 350 5.33 6.55 13.19
C GLY A 350 5.96 7.94 13.00
N ALA A 351 6.73 8.42 13.99
CA ALA A 351 7.41 9.72 13.86
C ALA A 351 8.48 9.73 12.75
N LEU A 352 9.18 8.62 12.53
CA LEU A 352 10.14 8.48 11.43
C LEU A 352 9.42 8.43 10.09
N ALA A 353 8.26 7.75 10.03
CA ALA A 353 7.42 7.73 8.85
C ALA A 353 6.92 9.13 8.47
N ASP A 354 6.50 9.96 9.46
CA ASP A 354 6.09 11.34 9.24
C ASP A 354 7.23 12.17 8.63
N LYS A 355 8.46 12.02 9.14
CA LYS A 355 9.65 12.71 8.58
C LYS A 355 9.97 12.24 7.16
N LEU A 356 9.77 10.96 6.84
CA LEU A 356 9.96 10.47 5.47
C LEU A 356 8.93 11.08 4.52
N ASP A 357 7.67 11.18 4.94
CA ASP A 357 6.62 11.84 4.16
C ASP A 357 6.94 13.34 3.95
N GLU A 358 7.46 14.04 4.98
CA GLU A 358 7.92 15.42 4.88
C GLU A 358 9.11 15.55 3.92
N ALA A 359 10.08 14.63 3.95
CA ALA A 359 11.24 14.64 3.05
C ALA A 359 10.80 14.44 1.59
N ILE A 360 9.88 13.51 1.31
CA ILE A 360 9.30 13.33 -0.02
C ILE A 360 8.63 14.62 -0.50
N ALA A 361 7.80 15.23 0.33
CA ALA A 361 7.12 16.48 0.00
C ALA A 361 8.11 17.63 -0.28
N ALA A 362 9.19 17.73 0.51
CA ALA A 362 10.23 18.75 0.33
C ALA A 362 10.99 18.59 -1.00
N VAL A 363 11.37 17.36 -1.38
CA VAL A 363 12.02 17.10 -2.67
C VAL A 363 11.11 17.49 -3.83
N LEU A 364 9.82 17.15 -3.76
CA LEU A 364 8.84 17.54 -4.77
C LEU A 364 8.63 19.06 -4.81
N ALA A 365 8.62 19.74 -3.67
CA ALA A 365 8.51 21.20 -3.60
C ALA A 365 9.71 21.93 -4.22
N LYS A 366 10.92 21.31 -4.20
CA LYS A 366 12.11 21.79 -4.88
C LYS A 366 12.08 21.62 -6.40
N GLY A 367 11.00 21.05 -6.96
CA GLY A 367 10.83 20.87 -8.40
C GLY A 367 11.60 19.68 -8.98
N LEU A 368 12.13 18.77 -8.15
CA LEU A 368 12.74 17.53 -8.62
C LEU A 368 11.68 16.51 -9.00
N ARG A 369 11.80 15.86 -10.14
CA ARG A 369 10.81 14.94 -10.71
C ARG A 369 11.47 13.74 -11.37
N THR A 370 10.83 12.59 -11.30
CA THR A 370 11.06 11.50 -12.25
C THR A 370 10.25 11.74 -13.53
N ALA A 371 10.53 10.96 -14.57
CA ALA A 371 9.96 11.20 -15.90
C ALA A 371 8.41 11.11 -15.96
N ASP A 372 7.82 10.29 -15.09
CA ASP A 372 6.36 10.03 -14.99
C ASP A 372 5.56 11.19 -14.38
N ILE A 373 6.22 12.01 -13.55
CA ILE A 373 5.59 13.15 -12.85
C ILE A 373 6.18 14.50 -13.27
N LYS A 374 6.87 14.56 -14.41
CA LYS A 374 7.46 15.81 -14.94
C LYS A 374 6.38 16.84 -15.29
N SER A 375 6.68 18.09 -15.03
CA SER A 375 5.86 19.22 -15.47
C SER A 375 6.75 20.38 -15.91
N GLU A 376 6.16 21.41 -16.50
CA GLU A 376 6.92 22.61 -16.93
C GLU A 376 7.61 23.26 -15.73
N GLY A 377 8.85 23.70 -15.92
CA GLY A 377 9.67 24.35 -14.89
C GLY A 377 10.29 23.38 -13.88
N THR A 378 10.16 22.06 -14.05
CA THR A 378 10.74 21.06 -13.14
C THR A 378 12.00 20.41 -13.72
N THR A 379 12.85 19.86 -12.84
CA THR A 379 14.09 19.16 -13.20
C THR A 379 13.85 17.65 -13.17
N VAL A 380 14.03 16.99 -14.31
CA VAL A 380 13.91 15.53 -14.39
C VAL A 380 15.21 14.88 -13.90
N ILE A 381 15.10 13.96 -12.96
CA ILE A 381 16.19 13.21 -12.34
C ILE A 381 15.95 11.70 -12.43
N SER A 382 17.01 10.92 -12.25
CA SER A 382 16.95 9.45 -12.27
C SER A 382 16.36 8.88 -10.99
N THR A 383 16.05 7.56 -11.01
CA THR A 383 15.62 6.78 -9.84
C THR A 383 16.55 6.98 -8.64
N SER A 384 17.86 6.80 -8.86
CA SER A 384 18.86 6.91 -7.79
C SER A 384 19.03 8.33 -7.28
N GLN A 385 18.96 9.34 -8.15
CA GLN A 385 19.00 10.73 -7.74
C GLN A 385 17.77 11.15 -6.91
N MET A 386 16.59 10.59 -7.24
CA MET A 386 15.39 10.84 -6.44
C MET A 386 15.52 10.21 -5.03
N GLY A 387 15.99 8.96 -4.93
CA GLY A 387 16.23 8.32 -3.64
C GLY A 387 17.27 9.04 -2.80
N GLU A 388 18.40 9.47 -3.43
CA GLU A 388 19.45 10.25 -2.76
C GLU A 388 18.92 11.62 -2.26
N ALA A 389 18.12 12.31 -3.06
CA ALA A 389 17.52 13.58 -2.65
C ALA A 389 16.59 13.42 -1.45
N ILE A 390 15.76 12.35 -1.42
CA ILE A 390 14.86 12.07 -0.30
C ILE A 390 15.65 11.74 0.98
N VAL A 391 16.69 10.92 0.89
CA VAL A 391 17.57 10.62 2.04
C VAL A 391 18.27 11.90 2.54
N THR A 392 18.71 12.78 1.64
CA THR A 392 19.35 14.06 2.01
C THR A 392 18.38 14.98 2.76
N GLU A 393 17.13 15.09 2.31
CA GLU A 393 16.10 15.87 3.04
C GLU A 393 15.80 15.26 4.41
N LEU A 394 15.70 13.93 4.47
CA LEU A 394 15.46 13.23 5.73
C LEU A 394 16.60 13.43 6.74
N GLN A 395 17.87 13.48 6.25
CA GLN A 395 19.03 13.83 7.06
C GLN A 395 18.90 15.24 7.64
N ALA A 396 18.50 16.21 6.83
CA ALA A 396 18.30 17.58 7.28
C ALA A 396 17.19 17.73 8.33
N LEU A 397 16.16 16.88 8.28
CA LEU A 397 15.08 16.84 9.28
C LEU A 397 15.50 16.15 10.60
N HIS A 398 16.65 15.47 10.62
CA HIS A 398 17.20 14.81 11.80
C HIS A 398 18.39 15.55 12.42
N ALA A 399 18.95 16.55 11.72
CA ALA A 399 20.03 17.39 12.21
C ALA A 399 19.50 18.46 13.16
#